data_96f79b66a6bdbc6720a5fba8dd0417b2
#
_entry.id   96f79b66a6bdbc6720a5fba8dd0417b2
#
_cell.length_a   1.000
_cell.length_b   1.000
_cell.length_c   1.000
_cell.angle_alpha   90.00
_cell.angle_beta   90.00
_cell.angle_gamma   90.00
#
_symmetry.space_group_name_H-M   'P 1'
#
loop_
_entity.id
_entity.type
_entity.pdbx_description
1 polymer ?
#
loop_
_entity_poly.entity_id
_entity_poly.type
_entity_poly.pdbx_seq_one_letter_code
_entity_poly.pdbx_strand_id
1 'polypeptide(L)'
;MPRVFGDNMVLQRDLPLPVWGKAAPGEVVTVGFAGQQKSATADAGGQWRVTLDPLPADKTPQILNVRGENEVVFTNVLVGEVWLCSGQSNMEWPLDKSANPEEEKAAATFPEIRHFKIPRTSSAFPQWNTKGSWQVCSPKTVGGFSAVGYFFARELYRQLDVPIGLINSTWGGTAIEPWMSPESAAASPKLADLQAKILLQSSHSPEGKKRYEEYLANLTQWVAATEAALVQDEPVTEPPAVPWPAWDNPQATQLYNGMIYPLAPLALRGVIWYQGESNGSDDAAAYLGRLEALISGWRMKWDQGDFPFYIVQLSNFGRTSEDGKTWTGIREAQVDSLTIPNTGLAVTIDIGDSKDIHPKNKQDVGKRLALWALAGPYGKDINPSGPLYKGHRVEDGKIRISFDHAKSGLLIGKKENLAAVTPDPGAKLRWIEIAGDDRVFQPAEAVIEGGEIVVFSPEVAVPTAVRYAFCQDPAGANLYNKEGLPASPFRTDSW
;
A
#
# COMPACT_ATOMS: atom_id res chain seq x y z
N MET A 1 15.38 -22.24 -4.61
CA MET A 1 14.06 -21.57 -4.75
C MET A 1 13.96 -20.39 -3.77
N PRO A 2 13.40 -19.22 -4.17
CA PRO A 2 13.00 -18.17 -3.22
C PRO A 2 11.94 -18.68 -2.23
N ARG A 3 11.96 -18.11 -1.01
CA ARG A 3 11.07 -18.56 0.08
C ARG A 3 9.60 -18.20 -0.12
N VAL A 4 9.28 -17.32 -1.07
CA VAL A 4 7.89 -17.05 -1.45
C VAL A 4 7.20 -18.29 -2.03
N PHE A 5 7.98 -19.24 -2.57
CA PHE A 5 7.51 -20.60 -2.86
C PHE A 5 7.63 -21.45 -1.60
N GLY A 6 6.54 -22.09 -1.23
CA GLY A 6 6.47 -22.91 -0.01
C GLY A 6 5.18 -23.69 0.11
N ASP A 7 5.11 -24.58 1.08
CA ASP A 7 3.87 -25.25 1.42
C ASP A 7 2.77 -24.23 1.74
N ASN A 8 1.53 -24.59 1.43
CA ASN A 8 0.34 -23.76 1.64
C ASN A 8 0.26 -22.48 0.80
N MET A 9 1.12 -22.25 -0.20
CA MET A 9 1.06 -21.06 -1.04
C MET A 9 -0.20 -21.06 -1.93
N VAL A 10 -0.55 -19.84 -2.39
CA VAL A 10 -1.52 -19.63 -3.46
C VAL A 10 -0.76 -19.08 -4.66
N LEU A 11 -0.97 -19.67 -5.84
CA LEU A 11 -0.50 -19.17 -7.12
C LEU A 11 -1.60 -18.39 -7.84
N GLN A 12 -1.21 -17.33 -8.56
CA GLN A 12 -2.17 -16.45 -9.22
C GLN A 12 -2.88 -17.15 -10.39
N ARG A 13 -4.21 -17.15 -10.38
CA ARG A 13 -5.02 -17.66 -11.50
C ARG A 13 -5.01 -16.75 -12.72
N ASP A 14 -5.33 -17.31 -13.89
CA ASP A 14 -5.60 -16.60 -15.15
C ASP A 14 -4.43 -15.75 -15.68
N LEU A 15 -3.23 -15.93 -15.13
CA LEU A 15 -1.99 -15.30 -15.58
C LEU A 15 -0.88 -16.33 -15.79
N PRO A 16 0.12 -16.06 -16.65
CA PRO A 16 1.33 -16.87 -16.71
C PRO A 16 1.99 -16.97 -15.32
N LEU A 17 2.46 -18.17 -14.97
CA LEU A 17 2.98 -18.47 -13.63
C LEU A 17 4.51 -18.64 -13.68
N PRO A 18 5.30 -17.58 -13.43
CA PRO A 18 6.75 -17.72 -13.33
C PRO A 18 7.15 -18.47 -12.05
N VAL A 19 7.98 -19.48 -12.24
CA VAL A 19 8.65 -20.23 -11.17
C VAL A 19 10.14 -20.12 -11.42
N TRP A 20 10.93 -19.73 -10.43
CA TRP A 20 12.35 -19.43 -10.63
C TRP A 20 13.20 -19.84 -9.43
N GLY A 21 14.50 -19.90 -9.67
CA GLY A 21 15.45 -20.25 -8.62
C GLY A 21 16.89 -20.19 -9.08
N LYS A 22 17.75 -20.84 -8.29
CA LYS A 22 19.17 -21.05 -8.60
C LYS A 22 19.48 -22.53 -8.62
N ALA A 23 20.37 -22.93 -9.54
CA ALA A 23 20.89 -24.27 -9.73
C ALA A 23 22.35 -24.19 -10.20
N ALA A 24 23.02 -25.30 -10.45
CA ALA A 24 24.34 -25.28 -11.05
C ALA A 24 24.25 -24.71 -12.49
N PRO A 25 25.25 -23.92 -12.95
CA PRO A 25 25.26 -23.45 -14.33
C PRO A 25 25.15 -24.61 -15.34
N GLY A 26 24.19 -24.51 -16.28
CA GLY A 26 23.91 -25.57 -17.26
C GLY A 26 22.98 -26.67 -16.77
N GLU A 27 22.58 -26.69 -15.50
CA GLU A 27 21.61 -27.66 -14.97
C GLU A 27 20.24 -27.47 -15.59
N VAL A 28 19.59 -28.56 -16.00
CA VAL A 28 18.22 -28.55 -16.51
C VAL A 28 17.27 -28.73 -15.32
N VAL A 29 16.45 -27.71 -15.09
CA VAL A 29 15.44 -27.72 -14.01
C VAL A 29 14.05 -27.87 -14.63
N THR A 30 13.28 -28.85 -14.14
CA THR A 30 11.92 -29.16 -14.57
C THR A 30 10.94 -28.79 -13.46
N VAL A 31 9.88 -28.06 -13.81
CA VAL A 31 8.78 -27.69 -12.91
C VAL A 31 7.53 -28.44 -13.34
N GLY A 32 6.92 -29.18 -12.40
CA GLY A 32 5.67 -29.89 -12.56
C GLY A 32 4.59 -29.32 -11.64
N PHE A 33 3.43 -28.93 -12.20
CA PHE A 33 2.28 -28.44 -11.46
C PHE A 33 0.98 -28.56 -12.27
N ALA A 34 -0.11 -29.02 -11.64
CA ALA A 34 -1.44 -29.07 -12.25
C ALA A 34 -1.48 -29.73 -13.63
N GLY A 35 -0.78 -30.84 -13.80
CA GLY A 35 -0.68 -31.57 -15.08
C GLY A 35 0.27 -30.95 -16.10
N GLN A 36 0.83 -29.78 -15.84
CA GLN A 36 1.86 -29.18 -16.68
C GLN A 36 3.26 -29.63 -16.26
N GLN A 37 4.16 -29.76 -17.22
CA GLN A 37 5.59 -29.99 -16.98
C GLN A 37 6.39 -29.16 -17.99
N LYS A 38 7.25 -28.28 -17.49
CA LYS A 38 8.12 -27.42 -18.31
C LYS A 38 9.51 -27.36 -17.73
N SER A 39 10.52 -27.16 -18.58
CA SER A 39 11.93 -27.13 -18.17
C SER A 39 12.64 -25.88 -18.67
N ALA A 40 13.68 -25.49 -17.93
CA ALA A 40 14.60 -24.44 -18.33
C ALA A 40 16.03 -24.85 -17.91
N THR A 41 17.04 -24.35 -18.64
CA THR A 41 18.45 -24.52 -18.28
C THR A 41 18.93 -23.33 -17.49
N ALA A 42 19.61 -23.57 -16.38
CA ALA A 42 20.24 -22.53 -15.58
C ALA A 42 21.35 -21.81 -16.39
N ASP A 43 21.32 -20.47 -16.35
CA ASP A 43 22.33 -19.65 -17.04
C ASP A 43 23.71 -19.73 -16.38
N ALA A 44 24.69 -18.99 -16.92
CA ALA A 44 26.05 -18.95 -16.41
C ALA A 44 26.14 -18.42 -14.94
N GLY A 45 25.13 -17.66 -14.47
CA GLY A 45 24.98 -17.20 -13.09
C GLY A 45 24.20 -18.17 -12.21
N GLY A 46 23.83 -19.34 -12.76
CA GLY A 46 23.02 -20.35 -12.07
C GLY A 46 21.55 -19.98 -11.93
N GLN A 47 21.05 -18.95 -12.61
CA GLN A 47 19.65 -18.54 -12.52
C GLN A 47 18.83 -19.30 -13.56
N TRP A 48 17.63 -19.75 -13.16
CA TRP A 48 16.66 -20.38 -14.05
C TRP A 48 15.26 -19.83 -13.81
N ARG A 49 14.45 -19.85 -14.84
CA ARG A 49 13.03 -19.48 -14.80
C ARG A 49 12.21 -20.34 -15.74
N VAL A 50 11.17 -20.92 -15.23
CA VAL A 50 10.10 -21.60 -15.98
C VAL A 50 8.84 -20.79 -15.87
N THR A 51 8.09 -20.64 -16.95
CA THR A 51 6.76 -20.00 -16.92
C THR A 51 5.71 -21.05 -17.31
N LEU A 52 4.87 -21.43 -16.33
CA LEU A 52 3.72 -22.30 -16.57
C LEU A 52 2.59 -21.49 -17.23
N ASP A 53 1.71 -22.18 -17.96
CA ASP A 53 0.55 -21.56 -18.57
C ASP A 53 -0.47 -21.15 -17.53
N PRO A 54 -1.32 -20.16 -17.83
CA PRO A 54 -2.40 -19.74 -16.94
C PRO A 54 -3.30 -20.91 -16.53
N LEU A 55 -3.73 -20.90 -15.27
CA LEU A 55 -4.62 -21.90 -14.67
C LEU A 55 -5.88 -21.23 -14.15
N PRO A 56 -7.05 -21.86 -14.21
CA PRO A 56 -8.24 -21.41 -13.52
C PRO A 56 -8.08 -21.57 -12.01
N ALA A 57 -8.94 -20.90 -11.22
CA ALA A 57 -8.97 -21.10 -9.78
C ALA A 57 -9.25 -22.55 -9.40
N ASP A 58 -8.53 -23.06 -8.41
CA ASP A 58 -8.71 -24.42 -7.91
C ASP A 58 -8.48 -24.44 -6.39
N LYS A 59 -9.49 -24.89 -5.63
CA LYS A 59 -9.44 -25.08 -4.18
C LYS A 59 -8.85 -26.44 -3.78
N THR A 60 -8.65 -27.33 -4.74
CA THR A 60 -8.05 -28.65 -4.51
C THR A 60 -6.56 -28.49 -4.23
N PRO A 61 -6.05 -28.93 -3.06
CA PRO A 61 -4.63 -28.90 -2.76
C PRO A 61 -3.83 -29.73 -3.77
N GLN A 62 -2.83 -29.10 -4.38
CA GLN A 62 -1.95 -29.70 -5.36
C GLN A 62 -0.49 -29.70 -4.91
N ILE A 63 0.35 -30.42 -5.64
CA ILE A 63 1.79 -30.52 -5.41
C ILE A 63 2.50 -29.77 -6.54
N LEU A 64 3.38 -28.83 -6.18
CA LEU A 64 4.35 -28.22 -7.08
C LEU A 64 5.69 -28.92 -6.89
N ASN A 65 6.18 -29.54 -7.94
CA ASN A 65 7.45 -30.27 -7.94
C ASN A 65 8.50 -29.53 -8.78
N VAL A 66 9.68 -29.36 -8.26
CA VAL A 66 10.83 -28.75 -8.96
C VAL A 66 11.99 -29.73 -8.91
N ARG A 67 12.41 -30.27 -10.04
CA ARG A 67 13.44 -31.29 -10.18
C ARG A 67 14.61 -30.79 -11.02
N GLY A 68 15.78 -30.85 -10.48
CA GLY A 68 17.08 -30.74 -11.15
C GLY A 68 17.96 -31.93 -10.72
N GLU A 69 19.20 -31.66 -10.30
CA GLU A 69 20.05 -32.66 -9.62
C GLU A 69 19.47 -33.08 -8.26
N ASN A 70 18.68 -32.21 -7.63
CA ASN A 70 17.86 -32.49 -6.45
C ASN A 70 16.39 -32.27 -6.76
N GLU A 71 15.52 -32.62 -5.81
CA GLU A 71 14.08 -32.42 -5.89
C GLU A 71 13.58 -31.56 -4.74
N VAL A 72 12.73 -30.59 -5.08
CA VAL A 72 12.03 -29.72 -4.11
C VAL A 72 10.53 -29.86 -4.35
N VAL A 73 9.80 -30.23 -3.32
CA VAL A 73 8.35 -30.47 -3.36
C VAL A 73 7.66 -29.49 -2.43
N PHE A 74 6.64 -28.81 -2.94
CA PHE A 74 5.75 -27.96 -2.16
C PHE A 74 4.34 -28.58 -2.18
N THR A 75 3.75 -28.70 -0.99
CA THR A 75 2.45 -29.34 -0.79
C THR A 75 1.36 -28.31 -0.47
N ASN A 76 0.10 -28.73 -0.61
CA ASN A 76 -1.06 -27.90 -0.31
C ASN A 76 -1.07 -26.55 -1.05
N VAL A 77 -0.65 -26.57 -2.33
CA VAL A 77 -0.63 -25.41 -3.20
C VAL A 77 -2.02 -25.23 -3.82
N LEU A 78 -2.56 -24.01 -3.75
CA LEU A 78 -3.85 -23.65 -4.33
C LEU A 78 -3.65 -22.70 -5.50
N VAL A 79 -4.64 -22.61 -6.39
CA VAL A 79 -4.70 -21.60 -7.46
C VAL A 79 -5.84 -20.64 -7.18
N GLY A 80 -5.53 -19.34 -7.10
CA GLY A 80 -6.51 -18.33 -6.72
C GLY A 80 -6.03 -16.91 -7.00
N GLU A 81 -6.43 -15.96 -6.19
CA GLU A 81 -6.02 -14.58 -6.32
C GLU A 81 -4.87 -14.24 -5.37
N VAL A 82 -3.80 -13.64 -5.85
CA VAL A 82 -2.65 -13.23 -5.05
C VAL A 82 -2.59 -11.71 -4.99
N TRP A 83 -2.61 -11.15 -3.79
CA TRP A 83 -2.54 -9.72 -3.54
C TRP A 83 -1.37 -9.35 -2.65
N LEU A 84 -0.65 -8.29 -3.01
CA LEU A 84 0.41 -7.72 -2.19
C LEU A 84 -0.17 -6.63 -1.28
N CYS A 85 -0.05 -6.82 0.02
CA CYS A 85 -0.39 -5.83 1.04
C CYS A 85 0.88 -5.10 1.43
N SER A 86 0.99 -3.79 1.18
CA SER A 86 2.19 -3.04 1.50
C SER A 86 1.90 -1.63 2.05
N GLY A 87 2.90 -0.99 2.63
CA GLY A 87 2.80 0.29 3.30
C GLY A 87 3.38 0.28 4.70
N GLN A 88 2.85 1.17 5.56
CA GLN A 88 3.37 1.35 6.92
C GLN A 88 2.46 0.72 8.00
N SER A 89 2.53 1.22 9.22
CA SER A 89 1.92 0.62 10.41
C SER A 89 0.42 0.31 10.28
N ASN A 90 -0.36 1.13 9.60
CA ASN A 90 -1.79 0.90 9.41
C ASN A 90 -2.11 -0.29 8.50
N MET A 91 -1.23 -0.63 7.53
CA MET A 91 -1.31 -1.89 6.77
C MET A 91 -0.70 -3.05 7.57
N GLU A 92 0.37 -2.82 8.31
CA GLU A 92 1.01 -3.85 9.15
C GLU A 92 0.15 -4.28 10.34
N TRP A 93 -0.81 -3.46 10.76
CA TRP A 93 -1.64 -3.63 11.96
C TRP A 93 -2.25 -5.03 12.04
N PRO A 94 -1.92 -5.82 13.09
CA PRO A 94 -2.40 -7.18 13.17
C PRO A 94 -3.88 -7.23 13.58
N LEU A 95 -4.56 -8.31 13.20
CA LEU A 95 -5.96 -8.52 13.54
C LEU A 95 -6.19 -8.52 15.06
N ASP A 96 -5.26 -9.03 15.85
CA ASP A 96 -5.33 -9.01 17.32
C ASP A 96 -5.49 -7.61 17.92
N LYS A 97 -5.17 -6.55 17.17
CA LYS A 97 -5.28 -5.15 17.60
C LYS A 97 -6.41 -4.38 16.90
N SER A 98 -7.18 -5.03 16.02
CA SER A 98 -8.33 -4.42 15.34
C SER A 98 -9.57 -4.35 16.25
N ALA A 99 -10.66 -3.79 15.74
CA ALA A 99 -11.93 -3.83 16.46
C ALA A 99 -12.46 -5.27 16.56
N ASN A 100 -13.04 -5.64 17.69
CA ASN A 100 -13.64 -6.96 17.96
C ASN A 100 -12.72 -8.16 17.65
N PRO A 101 -11.44 -8.17 18.09
CA PRO A 101 -10.47 -9.15 17.63
C PRO A 101 -10.83 -10.61 18.01
N GLU A 102 -11.44 -10.84 19.16
CA GLU A 102 -11.78 -12.20 19.61
C GLU A 102 -12.92 -12.79 18.77
N GLU A 103 -13.94 -12.01 18.46
CA GLU A 103 -15.04 -12.42 17.59
C GLU A 103 -14.53 -12.70 16.16
N GLU A 104 -13.68 -11.83 15.64
CA GLU A 104 -13.10 -11.95 14.30
C GLU A 104 -12.18 -13.17 14.20
N LYS A 105 -11.39 -13.47 15.23
CA LYS A 105 -10.58 -14.69 15.29
C LYS A 105 -11.44 -15.94 15.34
N ALA A 106 -12.46 -15.97 16.20
CA ALA A 106 -13.34 -17.12 16.32
C ALA A 106 -14.06 -17.44 14.99
N ALA A 107 -14.41 -16.41 14.21
CA ALA A 107 -15.06 -16.53 12.90
C ALA A 107 -14.08 -16.85 11.74
N ALA A 108 -12.77 -16.86 11.95
CA ALA A 108 -11.77 -16.99 10.88
C ALA A 108 -11.53 -18.44 10.44
N THR A 109 -12.57 -19.10 9.94
CA THR A 109 -12.56 -20.47 9.43
C THR A 109 -12.52 -20.51 7.90
N PHE A 110 -11.48 -19.86 7.31
CA PHE A 110 -11.31 -19.73 5.87
C PHE A 110 -9.97 -20.36 5.42
N PRO A 111 -9.86 -21.70 5.36
CA PRO A 111 -8.59 -22.36 5.06
C PRO A 111 -8.03 -22.08 3.66
N GLU A 112 -8.83 -21.54 2.74
CA GLU A 112 -8.39 -21.09 1.42
C GLU A 112 -7.84 -19.67 1.41
N ILE A 113 -7.95 -18.90 2.50
CA ILE A 113 -7.20 -17.66 2.69
C ILE A 113 -5.83 -18.01 3.26
N ARG A 114 -4.78 -17.56 2.62
CA ARG A 114 -3.38 -17.82 2.99
C ARG A 114 -2.63 -16.50 3.13
N HIS A 115 -1.72 -16.45 4.08
CA HIS A 115 -0.95 -15.22 4.38
C HIS A 115 0.54 -15.54 4.48
N PHE A 116 1.35 -14.78 3.74
CA PHE A 116 2.80 -14.82 3.78
C PHE A 116 3.32 -13.48 4.32
N LYS A 117 3.91 -13.49 5.51
CA LYS A 117 4.53 -12.27 6.07
C LYS A 117 6.02 -12.23 5.77
N ILE A 118 6.44 -11.13 5.12
CA ILE A 118 7.85 -10.82 4.90
C ILE A 118 8.39 -10.16 6.17
N PRO A 119 9.48 -10.67 6.77
CA PRO A 119 10.15 -10.01 7.87
C PRO A 119 10.71 -8.66 7.42
N ARG A 120 10.70 -7.67 8.30
CA ARG A 120 11.31 -6.37 8.05
C ARG A 120 12.78 -6.55 7.66
N THR A 121 13.12 -6.14 6.44
CA THR A 121 14.44 -6.32 5.85
C THR A 121 14.81 -5.06 5.08
N SER A 122 15.75 -4.30 5.61
CA SER A 122 16.36 -3.16 4.92
C SER A 122 17.65 -3.64 4.21
N SER A 123 17.83 -3.25 2.95
CA SER A 123 19.02 -3.63 2.18
C SER A 123 19.45 -2.53 1.22
N ALA A 124 20.73 -2.20 1.23
CA ALA A 124 21.32 -1.29 0.23
C ALA A 124 21.31 -1.89 -1.19
N PHE A 125 21.17 -3.21 -1.32
CA PHE A 125 21.22 -3.92 -2.60
C PHE A 125 20.00 -4.81 -2.79
N PRO A 126 19.54 -5.00 -4.04
CA PRO A 126 18.44 -5.91 -4.35
C PRO A 126 18.70 -7.32 -3.82
N GLN A 127 17.76 -7.85 -3.06
CA GLN A 127 17.83 -9.21 -2.53
C GLN A 127 17.10 -10.16 -3.49
N TRP A 128 17.69 -11.31 -3.80
CA TRP A 128 17.08 -12.31 -4.68
C TRP A 128 16.06 -13.20 -3.95
N ASN A 129 16.07 -13.17 -2.61
CA ASN A 129 15.24 -14.02 -1.75
C ASN A 129 14.80 -13.24 -0.50
N THR A 130 13.74 -13.69 0.13
CA THR A 130 13.25 -13.17 1.41
C THR A 130 13.10 -14.32 2.41
N LYS A 131 12.72 -14.03 3.64
CA LYS A 131 12.33 -15.01 4.66
C LYS A 131 10.80 -15.00 4.78
N GLY A 132 10.24 -16.03 5.40
CA GLY A 132 8.81 -16.16 5.64
C GLY A 132 8.29 -17.56 5.33
N SER A 133 7.02 -17.76 5.61
CA SER A 133 6.27 -18.97 5.26
C SER A 133 4.79 -18.64 5.10
N TRP A 134 4.10 -19.39 4.26
CA TRP A 134 2.66 -19.29 4.09
C TRP A 134 1.92 -19.91 5.27
N GLN A 135 0.98 -19.16 5.82
CA GLN A 135 0.11 -19.59 6.91
C GLN A 135 -1.32 -19.75 6.42
N VAL A 136 -1.95 -20.86 6.78
CA VAL A 136 -3.37 -21.11 6.55
C VAL A 136 -4.18 -20.27 7.53
N CYS A 137 -5.20 -19.56 7.06
CA CYS A 137 -6.12 -18.83 7.92
C CYS A 137 -6.92 -19.77 8.79
N SER A 138 -6.85 -19.53 10.09
CA SER A 138 -7.61 -20.24 11.12
C SER A 138 -7.75 -19.33 12.35
N PRO A 139 -8.63 -19.64 13.31
CA PRO A 139 -8.69 -18.93 14.59
C PRO A 139 -7.36 -18.82 15.33
N LYS A 140 -6.44 -19.77 15.10
CA LYS A 140 -5.12 -19.82 15.76
C LYS A 140 -4.06 -18.96 15.08
N THR A 141 -4.18 -18.69 13.77
CA THR A 141 -3.13 -18.06 12.98
C THR A 141 -3.46 -16.63 12.58
N VAL A 142 -4.75 -16.31 12.39
CA VAL A 142 -5.23 -15.06 11.81
C VAL A 142 -4.90 -13.83 12.66
N GLY A 143 -4.70 -13.98 13.96
CA GLY A 143 -4.38 -12.87 14.88
C GLY A 143 -3.16 -12.05 14.45
N GLY A 144 -2.16 -12.72 13.86
CA GLY A 144 -0.93 -12.09 13.34
C GLY A 144 -1.02 -11.59 11.90
N PHE A 145 -2.12 -11.81 11.17
CA PHE A 145 -2.29 -11.33 9.80
C PHE A 145 -2.49 -9.82 9.78
N SER A 146 -2.10 -9.16 8.67
CA SER A 146 -2.57 -7.79 8.42
C SER A 146 -4.09 -7.75 8.50
N ALA A 147 -4.65 -6.94 9.41
CA ALA A 147 -6.10 -6.86 9.56
C ALA A 147 -6.76 -6.34 8.28
N VAL A 148 -6.20 -5.27 7.67
CA VAL A 148 -6.69 -4.74 6.39
C VAL A 148 -6.63 -5.80 5.31
N GLY A 149 -5.49 -6.50 5.18
CA GLY A 149 -5.32 -7.59 4.21
C GLY A 149 -6.32 -8.73 4.44
N TYR A 150 -6.50 -9.16 5.68
CA TYR A 150 -7.47 -10.22 6.02
C TYR A 150 -8.91 -9.83 5.69
N PHE A 151 -9.37 -8.63 6.09
CA PHE A 151 -10.73 -8.21 5.80
C PHE A 151 -10.98 -7.99 4.31
N PHE A 152 -9.98 -7.50 3.58
CA PHE A 152 -10.00 -7.44 2.12
C PHE A 152 -10.13 -8.85 1.51
N ALA A 153 -9.28 -9.80 1.90
CA ALA A 153 -9.31 -11.15 1.38
C ALA A 153 -10.61 -11.88 1.74
N ARG A 154 -11.12 -11.69 2.95
CA ARG A 154 -12.38 -12.28 3.39
C ARG A 154 -13.56 -11.81 2.54
N GLU A 155 -13.61 -10.51 2.21
CA GLU A 155 -14.65 -9.96 1.34
C GLU A 155 -14.52 -10.54 -0.08
N LEU A 156 -13.33 -10.57 -0.67
CA LEU A 156 -13.12 -11.20 -1.97
C LEU A 156 -13.48 -12.69 -1.97
N TYR A 157 -13.08 -13.43 -0.95
CA TYR A 157 -13.39 -14.85 -0.81
C TYR A 157 -14.91 -15.09 -0.81
N ARG A 158 -15.66 -14.27 -0.06
CA ARG A 158 -17.12 -14.38 0.01
C ARG A 158 -17.81 -14.06 -1.31
N GLN A 159 -17.25 -13.15 -2.11
CA GLN A 159 -17.85 -12.68 -3.37
C GLN A 159 -17.44 -13.51 -4.59
N LEU A 160 -16.26 -14.12 -4.56
CA LEU A 160 -15.68 -14.81 -5.70
C LEU A 160 -15.61 -16.33 -5.50
N ASP A 161 -15.64 -16.80 -4.27
CA ASP A 161 -15.51 -18.20 -3.88
C ASP A 161 -14.23 -18.88 -4.45
N VAL A 162 -13.09 -18.18 -4.41
CA VAL A 162 -11.78 -18.67 -4.87
C VAL A 162 -10.73 -18.52 -3.78
N PRO A 163 -9.64 -19.31 -3.78
CA PRO A 163 -8.54 -19.12 -2.85
C PRO A 163 -7.93 -17.71 -2.93
N ILE A 164 -7.51 -17.17 -1.79
CA ILE A 164 -6.87 -15.85 -1.72
C ILE A 164 -5.54 -15.96 -0.99
N GLY A 165 -4.46 -15.58 -1.69
CA GLY A 165 -3.12 -15.43 -1.13
C GLY A 165 -2.80 -13.97 -0.85
N LEU A 166 -2.40 -13.67 0.39
CA LEU A 166 -1.94 -12.36 0.83
C LEU A 166 -0.45 -12.39 1.06
N ILE A 167 0.30 -11.54 0.38
CA ILE A 167 1.71 -11.30 0.67
C ILE A 167 1.80 -9.98 1.44
N ASN A 168 2.22 -10.05 2.70
CA ASN A 168 2.31 -8.89 3.59
C ASN A 168 3.76 -8.40 3.66
N SER A 169 4.05 -7.30 2.97
CA SER A 169 5.32 -6.59 2.93
C SER A 169 5.14 -5.18 3.51
N THR A 170 5.24 -5.06 4.83
CA THR A 170 4.92 -3.84 5.57
C THR A 170 5.96 -3.52 6.63
N TRP A 171 6.15 -2.20 6.90
CA TRP A 171 7.00 -1.72 7.99
C TRP A 171 6.47 -0.40 8.56
N GLY A 172 6.03 -0.42 9.81
CA GLY A 172 5.47 0.74 10.50
C GLY A 172 6.47 1.88 10.66
N GLY A 173 5.97 3.13 10.55
CA GLY A 173 6.79 4.34 10.70
C GLY A 173 7.64 4.70 9.49
N THR A 174 7.43 4.06 8.33
CA THR A 174 8.24 4.32 7.13
C THR A 174 7.57 5.30 6.18
N ALA A 175 8.35 6.22 5.63
CA ALA A 175 7.96 7.05 4.50
C ALA A 175 7.86 6.25 3.19
N ILE A 176 7.43 6.88 2.10
CA ILE A 176 7.25 6.21 0.80
C ILE A 176 8.57 5.91 0.10
N GLU A 177 9.59 6.76 0.27
CA GLU A 177 10.85 6.72 -0.47
C GLU A 177 11.64 5.40 -0.30
N PRO A 178 11.70 4.77 0.87
CA PRO A 178 12.29 3.44 1.03
C PRO A 178 11.67 2.33 0.16
N TRP A 179 10.40 2.49 -0.24
CA TRP A 179 9.66 1.50 -1.02
C TRP A 179 9.75 1.71 -2.54
N MET A 180 10.36 2.81 -2.99
CA MET A 180 10.48 3.16 -4.41
C MET A 180 11.65 2.42 -5.06
N SER A 181 11.51 2.06 -6.34
CA SER A 181 12.62 1.49 -7.09
C SER A 181 13.62 2.60 -7.53
N PRO A 182 14.92 2.28 -7.64
CA PRO A 182 15.91 3.23 -8.14
C PRO A 182 15.56 3.76 -9.54
N GLU A 183 15.06 2.88 -10.42
CA GLU A 183 14.72 3.17 -11.80
C GLU A 183 13.58 4.19 -11.89
N SER A 184 12.56 4.04 -11.04
CA SER A 184 11.42 4.96 -11.05
C SER A 184 11.79 6.35 -10.55
N ALA A 185 12.67 6.45 -9.55
CA ALA A 185 13.19 7.74 -9.09
C ALA A 185 14.03 8.42 -10.18
N ALA A 186 14.85 7.66 -10.91
CA ALA A 186 15.65 8.17 -12.02
C ALA A 186 14.82 8.67 -13.21
N ALA A 187 13.64 8.07 -13.43
CA ALA A 187 12.76 8.44 -14.55
C ALA A 187 11.96 9.72 -14.32
N SER A 188 11.90 10.24 -13.08
CA SER A 188 11.09 11.42 -12.74
C SER A 188 11.97 12.63 -12.39
N PRO A 189 11.98 13.69 -13.23
CA PRO A 189 12.67 14.94 -12.89
C PRO A 189 12.20 15.60 -11.59
N LYS A 190 10.96 15.35 -11.17
CA LYS A 190 10.38 15.83 -9.91
C LYS A 190 11.05 15.20 -8.67
N LEU A 191 11.84 14.12 -8.84
CA LEU A 191 12.50 13.36 -7.78
C LEU A 191 14.03 13.48 -7.83
N ALA A 192 14.57 14.57 -8.35
CA ALA A 192 16.02 14.78 -8.48
C ALA A 192 16.75 14.73 -7.14
N ASP A 193 16.15 15.23 -6.06
CA ASP A 193 16.68 15.16 -4.69
C ASP A 193 16.75 13.71 -4.18
N LEU A 194 15.73 12.92 -4.46
CA LEU A 194 15.69 11.51 -4.11
C LEU A 194 16.71 10.71 -4.95
N GLN A 195 16.80 11.01 -6.24
CA GLN A 195 17.80 10.41 -7.12
C GLN A 195 19.22 10.66 -6.62
N ALA A 196 19.53 11.90 -6.21
CA ALA A 196 20.84 12.22 -5.64
C ALA A 196 21.15 11.37 -4.39
N LYS A 197 20.17 11.19 -3.47
CA LYS A 197 20.33 10.32 -2.29
C LYS A 197 20.56 8.86 -2.68
N ILE A 198 19.86 8.35 -3.69
CA ILE A 198 20.01 6.97 -4.19
C ILE A 198 21.43 6.79 -4.79
N LEU A 199 21.91 7.74 -5.57
CA LEU A 199 23.25 7.70 -6.17
C LEU A 199 24.34 7.65 -5.09
N LEU A 200 24.21 8.43 -4.01
CA LEU A 200 25.14 8.37 -2.87
C LEU A 200 25.20 7.02 -2.16
N GLN A 201 24.17 6.20 -2.27
CA GLN A 201 24.11 4.86 -1.67
C GLN A 201 24.58 3.76 -2.64
N SER A 202 24.62 4.04 -3.94
CA SER A 202 24.96 3.06 -4.96
C SER A 202 26.47 2.95 -5.15
N SER A 203 27.03 1.77 -4.97
CA SER A 203 28.44 1.48 -5.29
C SER A 203 28.78 1.57 -6.77
N HIS A 204 27.77 1.70 -7.64
CA HIS A 204 27.92 1.82 -9.09
C HIS A 204 27.92 3.29 -9.58
N SER A 205 27.53 4.24 -8.74
CA SER A 205 27.63 5.66 -9.06
C SER A 205 29.03 6.22 -8.71
N PRO A 206 29.53 7.27 -9.38
CA PRO A 206 30.80 7.90 -9.03
C PRO A 206 30.81 8.41 -7.57
N GLU A 207 29.72 9.03 -7.13
CA GLU A 207 29.55 9.60 -5.80
C GLU A 207 29.53 8.50 -4.72
N GLY A 208 28.74 7.48 -4.95
CA GLY A 208 28.66 6.32 -4.03
C GLY A 208 29.97 5.56 -3.98
N LYS A 209 30.62 5.31 -5.14
CA LYS A 209 31.93 4.64 -5.21
C LYS A 209 32.98 5.39 -4.37
N LYS A 210 33.07 6.71 -4.51
CA LYS A 210 33.98 7.55 -3.70
C LYS A 210 33.71 7.36 -2.20
N ARG A 211 32.45 7.34 -1.79
CA ARG A 211 32.04 7.12 -0.39
C ARG A 211 32.45 5.75 0.14
N TYR A 212 32.36 4.69 -0.69
CA TYR A 212 32.84 3.36 -0.31
C TYR A 212 34.35 3.31 -0.23
N GLU A 213 35.09 3.99 -1.14
CA GLU A 213 36.55 4.06 -1.11
C GLU A 213 37.05 4.76 0.16
N GLU A 214 36.42 5.89 0.54
CA GLU A 214 36.71 6.61 1.79
C GLU A 214 36.46 5.73 3.03
N TYR A 215 35.35 5.00 3.06
CA TYR A 215 35.03 4.06 4.13
C TYR A 215 36.09 2.95 4.24
N LEU A 216 36.48 2.34 3.13
CA LEU A 216 37.51 1.29 3.11
C LEU A 216 38.86 1.79 3.59
N ALA A 217 39.25 3.00 3.22
CA ALA A 217 40.51 3.61 3.71
C ALA A 217 40.45 3.80 5.24
N ASN A 218 39.35 4.37 5.77
CA ASN A 218 39.17 4.55 7.22
C ASN A 218 39.12 3.22 7.96
N LEU A 219 38.44 2.22 7.40
CA LEU A 219 38.35 0.87 8.00
C LEU A 219 39.73 0.22 8.07
N THR A 220 40.55 0.37 7.03
CA THR A 220 41.93 -0.15 7.02
C THR A 220 42.81 0.48 8.10
N GLN A 221 42.71 1.80 8.28
CA GLN A 221 43.38 2.53 9.36
C GLN A 221 42.91 2.08 10.74
N TRP A 222 41.61 1.90 10.92
CA TRP A 222 41.02 1.43 12.18
C TRP A 222 41.48 0.02 12.52
N VAL A 223 41.53 -0.89 11.55
CA VAL A 223 42.01 -2.27 11.76
C VAL A 223 43.44 -2.24 12.26
N ALA A 224 44.35 -1.51 11.60
CA ALA A 224 45.75 -1.39 12.02
C ALA A 224 45.90 -0.77 13.43
N ALA A 225 45.14 0.26 13.74
CA ALA A 225 45.14 0.90 15.07
C ALA A 225 44.62 -0.06 16.16
N THR A 226 43.56 -0.81 15.84
CA THR A 226 42.97 -1.78 16.75
C THR A 226 43.92 -2.94 17.05
N GLU A 227 44.61 -3.47 16.03
CA GLU A 227 45.64 -4.50 16.20
C GLU A 227 46.78 -4.01 17.10
N ALA A 228 47.25 -2.77 16.92
CA ALA A 228 48.27 -2.15 17.75
C ALA A 228 47.82 -1.96 19.20
N ALA A 229 46.62 -1.49 19.44
CA ALA A 229 46.03 -1.28 20.76
C ALA A 229 45.91 -2.59 21.54
N LEU A 230 45.44 -3.66 20.86
CA LEU A 230 45.35 -5.01 21.48
C LEU A 230 46.69 -5.57 21.90
N VAL A 231 47.76 -5.30 21.15
CA VAL A 231 49.14 -5.74 21.52
C VAL A 231 49.66 -4.97 22.74
N GLN A 232 49.15 -3.73 22.97
CA GLN A 232 49.59 -2.84 24.05
C GLN A 232 48.65 -2.85 25.26
N ASP A 233 47.60 -3.70 25.26
CA ASP A 233 46.53 -3.72 26.25
C ASP A 233 45.81 -2.34 26.39
N GLU A 234 45.74 -1.57 25.30
CA GLU A 234 45.04 -0.29 25.24
C GLU A 234 43.58 -0.45 24.82
N PRO A 235 42.69 0.50 25.19
CA PRO A 235 41.28 0.50 24.76
C PRO A 235 41.14 0.59 23.24
N VAL A 236 40.26 -0.24 22.67
CA VAL A 236 39.89 -0.22 21.25
C VAL A 236 38.84 0.86 21.00
N THR A 237 39.03 1.63 19.93
CA THR A 237 38.03 2.63 19.47
C THR A 237 36.92 1.99 18.67
N GLU A 238 35.79 2.68 18.54
CA GLU A 238 34.69 2.22 17.66
C GLU A 238 35.12 2.18 16.18
N PRO A 239 34.64 1.20 15.40
CA PRO A 239 34.89 1.16 13.97
C PRO A 239 34.26 2.35 13.23
N PRO A 240 34.79 2.76 12.06
CA PRO A 240 34.17 3.81 11.26
C PRO A 240 32.75 3.44 10.88
N ALA A 241 31.85 4.45 10.88
CA ALA A 241 30.49 4.27 10.48
C ALA A 241 30.38 3.76 9.04
N VAL A 242 29.53 2.74 8.83
CA VAL A 242 29.28 2.20 7.49
C VAL A 242 28.70 3.26 6.56
N PRO A 243 29.01 3.26 5.25
CA PRO A 243 28.52 4.25 4.30
C PRO A 243 27.04 4.09 3.95
N TRP A 244 26.36 3.09 4.47
CA TRP A 244 24.94 2.87 4.36
C TRP A 244 24.26 3.09 5.71
N PRO A 245 22.99 3.56 5.70
CA PRO A 245 22.27 3.91 6.93
C PRO A 245 22.00 2.70 7.83
N ALA A 246 21.71 3.00 9.09
CA ALA A 246 21.34 2.02 10.09
C ALA A 246 20.08 1.23 9.71
N TRP A 247 19.99 -0.01 10.18
CA TRP A 247 18.91 -0.97 9.95
C TRP A 247 17.53 -0.46 10.33
N ASP A 248 17.39 0.32 11.40
CA ASP A 248 16.16 0.79 12.00
C ASP A 248 15.59 2.08 11.37
N ASN A 249 16.33 2.70 10.47
CA ASN A 249 15.91 3.89 9.70
C ASN A 249 16.14 3.68 8.20
N PRO A 250 15.27 2.91 7.52
CA PRO A 250 15.45 2.61 6.10
C PRO A 250 15.45 3.87 5.24
N GLN A 251 16.46 3.98 4.39
CA GLN A 251 16.59 5.08 3.45
C GLN A 251 15.98 4.74 2.09
N ALA A 252 15.99 5.70 1.18
CA ALA A 252 15.46 5.52 -0.17
C ALA A 252 15.85 4.17 -0.79
N THR A 253 14.89 3.46 -1.36
CA THR A 253 14.97 2.16 -2.04
C THR A 253 15.29 0.94 -1.16
N GLN A 254 15.66 1.10 0.09
CA GLN A 254 16.15 -0.02 0.90
C GLN A 254 15.08 -1.06 1.24
N LEU A 255 13.82 -0.65 1.41
CA LEU A 255 12.71 -1.58 1.61
C LEU A 255 12.27 -2.21 0.29
N TYR A 256 12.32 -1.45 -0.80
CA TYR A 256 12.16 -2.02 -2.13
C TYR A 256 13.17 -3.15 -2.36
N ASN A 257 14.44 -2.92 -2.11
CA ASN A 257 15.51 -3.91 -2.30
C ASN A 257 15.32 -5.15 -1.43
N GLY A 258 14.93 -4.97 -0.17
CA GLY A 258 14.84 -6.06 0.81
C GLY A 258 13.50 -6.79 0.84
N MET A 259 12.40 -6.11 0.52
CA MET A 259 11.06 -6.60 0.80
C MET A 259 10.13 -6.64 -0.43
N ILE A 260 10.46 -5.94 -1.51
CA ILE A 260 9.65 -5.91 -2.75
C ILE A 260 10.37 -6.64 -3.89
N TYR A 261 11.62 -6.27 -4.17
CA TYR A 261 12.42 -6.85 -5.25
C TYR A 261 12.48 -8.39 -5.24
N PRO A 262 12.63 -9.08 -4.08
CA PRO A 262 12.69 -10.54 -4.06
C PRO A 262 11.38 -11.25 -4.40
N LEU A 263 10.27 -10.53 -4.50
CA LEU A 263 8.96 -11.07 -4.86
C LEU A 263 8.76 -11.16 -6.37
N ALA A 264 9.33 -10.21 -7.12
CA ALA A 264 9.20 -10.23 -8.57
C ALA A 264 10.09 -11.34 -9.19
N PRO A 265 9.57 -12.09 -10.16
CA PRO A 265 8.36 -11.85 -10.94
C PRO A 265 7.14 -12.71 -10.53
N LEU A 266 6.90 -12.99 -9.24
CA LEU A 266 5.72 -13.78 -8.84
C LEU A 266 4.44 -13.14 -9.39
N ALA A 267 3.65 -13.92 -10.12
CA ALA A 267 2.38 -13.42 -10.62
C ALA A 267 1.45 -12.99 -9.48
N LEU A 268 0.86 -11.79 -9.59
CA LEU A 268 -0.09 -11.24 -8.61
C LEU A 268 -1.24 -10.53 -9.33
N ARG A 269 -2.40 -10.43 -8.67
CA ARG A 269 -3.54 -9.68 -9.20
C ARG A 269 -3.33 -8.18 -9.05
N GLY A 270 -2.81 -7.73 -7.92
CA GLY A 270 -2.62 -6.33 -7.64
C GLY A 270 -2.05 -6.06 -6.25
N VAL A 271 -2.04 -4.79 -5.90
CA VAL A 271 -1.48 -4.25 -4.65
C VAL A 271 -2.55 -3.50 -3.88
N ILE A 272 -2.58 -3.64 -2.57
CA ILE A 272 -3.26 -2.73 -1.66
C ILE A 272 -2.21 -1.99 -0.81
N TRP A 273 -2.29 -0.65 -0.79
CA TRP A 273 -1.30 0.25 -0.20
C TRP A 273 -1.90 1.14 0.88
N TYR A 274 -1.33 1.14 2.07
CA TYR A 274 -1.74 2.01 3.16
C TYR A 274 -0.51 2.69 3.79
N GLN A 275 -0.26 3.93 3.36
CA GLN A 275 0.88 4.74 3.79
C GLN A 275 0.56 6.23 3.53
N GLY A 276 1.23 7.11 4.21
CA GLY A 276 1.14 8.56 4.04
C GLY A 276 1.47 9.31 5.32
N GLU A 277 1.25 8.72 6.48
CA GLU A 277 1.42 9.35 7.79
C GLU A 277 2.86 9.84 8.03
N SER A 278 3.85 9.06 7.58
CA SER A 278 5.28 9.43 7.69
C SER A 278 5.74 10.45 6.66
N ASN A 279 4.89 10.79 5.69
CA ASN A 279 5.08 11.89 4.74
C ASN A 279 4.14 13.09 5.02
N GLY A 280 3.62 13.19 6.23
CA GLY A 280 2.60 14.17 6.59
C GLY A 280 2.98 15.65 6.37
N SER A 281 4.28 15.94 6.23
CA SER A 281 4.81 17.27 5.90
C SER A 281 4.88 17.57 4.39
N ASP A 282 4.68 16.57 3.53
CA ASP A 282 4.73 16.75 2.09
C ASP A 282 3.51 17.54 1.58
N ASP A 283 3.72 18.36 0.58
CA ASP A 283 2.61 18.91 -0.20
C ASP A 283 2.02 17.85 -1.16
N ALA A 284 0.83 18.15 -1.68
CA ALA A 284 0.10 17.20 -2.54
C ALA A 284 0.92 16.81 -3.79
N ALA A 285 1.56 17.76 -4.45
CA ALA A 285 2.31 17.51 -5.68
C ALA A 285 3.55 16.65 -5.44
N ALA A 286 4.25 16.89 -4.31
CA ALA A 286 5.44 16.12 -3.94
C ALA A 286 5.07 14.66 -3.63
N TYR A 287 4.03 14.43 -2.82
CA TYR A 287 3.60 13.08 -2.49
C TYR A 287 3.01 12.34 -3.70
N LEU A 288 2.21 13.00 -4.53
CA LEU A 288 1.68 12.43 -5.78
C LEU A 288 2.81 11.98 -6.70
N GLY A 289 3.83 12.82 -6.92
CA GLY A 289 4.98 12.46 -7.75
C GLY A 289 5.74 11.23 -7.25
N ARG A 290 5.86 11.06 -5.92
CA ARG A 290 6.45 9.85 -5.31
C ARG A 290 5.55 8.62 -5.50
N LEU A 291 4.24 8.79 -5.34
CA LEU A 291 3.27 7.70 -5.51
C LEU A 291 3.20 7.21 -6.97
N GLU A 292 3.19 8.14 -7.94
CA GLU A 292 3.31 7.83 -9.37
C GLU A 292 4.58 7.00 -9.67
N ALA A 293 5.72 7.44 -9.14
CA ALA A 293 6.98 6.75 -9.34
C ALA A 293 7.00 5.37 -8.65
N LEU A 294 6.46 5.24 -7.45
CA LEU A 294 6.35 3.96 -6.77
C LEU A 294 5.52 2.96 -7.58
N ILE A 295 4.33 3.36 -8.02
CA ILE A 295 3.41 2.51 -8.79
C ILE A 295 4.04 2.11 -10.13
N SER A 296 4.59 3.07 -10.89
CA SER A 296 5.22 2.80 -12.17
C SER A 296 6.45 1.90 -12.03
N GLY A 297 7.27 2.12 -11.01
CA GLY A 297 8.45 1.31 -10.75
C GLY A 297 8.14 -0.13 -10.38
N TRP A 298 7.09 -0.35 -9.59
CA TRP A 298 6.66 -1.71 -9.30
C TRP A 298 6.06 -2.39 -10.52
N ARG A 299 5.20 -1.72 -11.29
CA ARG A 299 4.65 -2.23 -12.54
C ARG A 299 5.73 -2.59 -13.55
N MET A 300 6.74 -1.74 -13.71
CA MET A 300 7.91 -2.00 -14.55
C MET A 300 8.67 -3.25 -14.09
N LYS A 301 8.89 -3.40 -12.77
CA LYS A 301 9.61 -4.55 -12.22
C LYS A 301 8.87 -5.87 -12.41
N TRP A 302 7.55 -5.87 -12.29
CA TRP A 302 6.72 -7.07 -12.48
C TRP A 302 6.52 -7.44 -13.94
N ASP A 303 6.55 -6.46 -14.86
CA ASP A 303 6.30 -6.64 -16.29
C ASP A 303 4.96 -7.35 -16.57
N GLN A 304 3.94 -6.98 -15.78
CA GLN A 304 2.55 -7.49 -15.87
C GLN A 304 1.56 -6.41 -16.34
N GLY A 305 2.03 -5.34 -17.00
CA GLY A 305 1.22 -4.18 -17.37
C GLY A 305 0.73 -3.39 -16.15
N ASP A 306 -0.36 -2.65 -16.35
CA ASP A 306 -0.96 -1.78 -15.33
C ASP A 306 -1.85 -2.58 -14.38
N PHE A 307 -1.28 -3.48 -13.60
CA PHE A 307 -2.05 -4.21 -12.59
C PHE A 307 -2.67 -3.27 -11.54
N PRO A 308 -3.80 -3.64 -10.93
CA PRO A 308 -4.51 -2.84 -9.94
C PRO A 308 -3.64 -2.40 -8.76
N PHE A 309 -3.75 -1.12 -8.38
CA PHE A 309 -3.06 -0.56 -7.22
C PHE A 309 -4.06 0.28 -6.41
N TYR A 310 -4.52 -0.25 -5.27
CA TYR A 310 -5.56 0.37 -4.46
C TYR A 310 -5.00 0.99 -3.21
N ILE A 311 -5.35 2.25 -2.98
CA ILE A 311 -4.76 3.12 -1.97
C ILE A 311 -5.78 3.36 -0.86
N VAL A 312 -5.35 3.37 0.39
CA VAL A 312 -6.15 3.84 1.51
C VAL A 312 -5.86 5.30 1.77
N GLN A 313 -6.89 6.15 1.69
CA GLN A 313 -6.76 7.55 2.10
C GLN A 313 -6.56 7.66 3.60
N LEU A 314 -5.70 8.57 4.05
CA LEU A 314 -5.48 8.81 5.48
C LEU A 314 -6.77 9.25 6.17
N SER A 315 -7.08 8.60 7.29
CA SER A 315 -8.23 8.93 8.14
C SER A 315 -8.02 10.24 8.89
N ASN A 316 -9.04 10.70 9.61
CA ASN A 316 -8.90 11.81 10.55
C ASN A 316 -7.97 11.42 11.71
N PHE A 317 -7.20 12.41 12.22
CA PHE A 317 -6.31 12.29 13.37
C PHE A 317 -6.03 13.65 13.98
N GLY A 318 -6.07 13.77 15.31
CA GLY A 318 -6.06 15.05 16.01
C GLY A 318 -4.70 15.74 16.18
N ARG A 319 -3.60 15.16 15.64
CA ARG A 319 -2.27 15.77 15.71
C ARG A 319 -1.81 16.28 14.36
N THR A 320 -1.33 17.52 14.32
CA THR A 320 -0.56 18.05 13.20
C THR A 320 0.89 17.55 13.25
N SER A 321 1.61 17.65 12.15
CA SER A 321 3.06 17.45 12.12
C SER A 321 3.81 18.47 12.98
N GLU A 322 5.09 18.20 13.31
CA GLU A 322 5.93 19.10 14.13
C GLU A 322 6.10 20.49 13.50
N ASP A 323 6.07 20.58 12.18
CA ASP A 323 6.12 21.83 11.40
C ASP A 323 4.75 22.53 11.27
N GLY A 324 3.72 22.03 11.95
CA GLY A 324 2.37 22.58 11.93
C GLY A 324 1.55 22.23 10.67
N LYS A 325 2.12 21.45 9.75
CA LYS A 325 1.40 21.01 8.54
C LYS A 325 0.37 19.93 8.86
N THR A 326 -0.61 19.82 7.99
CA THR A 326 -1.71 18.87 8.10
C THR A 326 -1.60 17.78 7.01
N TRP A 327 -2.34 16.69 7.17
CA TRP A 327 -2.42 15.62 6.17
C TRP A 327 -3.32 15.96 4.97
N THR A 328 -3.81 17.19 4.88
CA THR A 328 -4.67 17.60 3.77
C THR A 328 -4.00 17.41 2.41
N GLY A 329 -2.73 17.80 2.27
CA GLY A 329 -1.95 17.58 1.05
C GLY A 329 -1.78 16.09 0.70
N ILE A 330 -1.54 15.23 1.69
CA ILE A 330 -1.44 13.78 1.46
C ILE A 330 -2.79 13.22 1.00
N ARG A 331 -3.92 13.60 1.63
CA ARG A 331 -5.25 13.15 1.22
C ARG A 331 -5.62 13.63 -0.18
N GLU A 332 -5.25 14.86 -0.53
CA GLU A 332 -5.42 15.42 -1.87
C GLU A 332 -4.63 14.61 -2.91
N ALA A 333 -3.34 14.37 -2.66
CA ALA A 333 -2.51 13.52 -3.53
C ALA A 333 -3.04 12.08 -3.67
N GLN A 334 -3.62 11.53 -2.61
CA GLN A 334 -4.26 10.21 -2.66
C GLN A 334 -5.53 10.21 -3.53
N VAL A 335 -6.30 11.30 -3.58
CA VAL A 335 -7.40 11.47 -4.54
C VAL A 335 -6.85 11.63 -5.96
N ASP A 336 -5.85 12.47 -6.15
CA ASP A 336 -5.25 12.75 -7.45
C ASP A 336 -4.59 11.51 -8.06
N SER A 337 -4.19 10.54 -7.23
CA SER A 337 -3.68 9.25 -7.70
C SER A 337 -4.68 8.44 -8.53
N LEU A 338 -5.98 8.77 -8.48
CA LEU A 338 -7.01 8.18 -9.35
C LEU A 338 -6.82 8.54 -10.84
N THR A 339 -5.97 9.52 -11.15
CA THR A 339 -5.54 9.82 -12.53
C THR A 339 -4.57 8.78 -13.10
N ILE A 340 -3.93 7.98 -12.23
CA ILE A 340 -3.05 6.89 -12.64
C ILE A 340 -3.90 5.69 -13.07
N PRO A 341 -3.66 5.05 -14.23
CA PRO A 341 -4.45 3.92 -14.68
C PRO A 341 -4.56 2.80 -13.65
N ASN A 342 -5.73 2.17 -13.54
CA ASN A 342 -6.01 1.02 -12.65
C ASN A 342 -5.66 1.27 -11.17
N THR A 343 -5.87 2.49 -10.69
CA THR A 343 -5.84 2.82 -9.26
C THR A 343 -7.25 2.89 -8.68
N GLY A 344 -7.35 2.88 -7.37
CA GLY A 344 -8.60 3.04 -6.63
C GLY A 344 -8.32 3.55 -5.21
N LEU A 345 -9.32 4.18 -4.58
CA LEU A 345 -9.16 4.88 -3.31
C LEU A 345 -10.20 4.45 -2.28
N ALA A 346 -9.78 3.84 -1.20
CA ALA A 346 -10.62 3.60 -0.03
C ALA A 346 -10.58 4.82 0.89
N VAL A 347 -11.62 5.62 0.87
CA VAL A 347 -11.79 6.78 1.75
C VAL A 347 -12.08 6.32 3.17
N THR A 348 -11.37 6.86 4.18
CA THR A 348 -11.47 6.43 5.58
C THR A 348 -11.68 7.58 6.56
N ILE A 349 -12.09 8.74 6.08
CA ILE A 349 -12.23 9.97 6.86
C ILE A 349 -13.26 9.88 7.99
N ASP A 350 -14.19 8.96 7.90
CA ASP A 350 -15.30 8.72 8.84
C ASP A 350 -15.00 7.64 9.91
N ILE A 351 -13.86 6.97 9.81
CA ILE A 351 -13.49 5.83 10.68
C ILE A 351 -12.15 5.99 11.38
N GLY A 352 -11.59 7.19 11.39
CA GLY A 352 -10.38 7.53 12.14
C GLY A 352 -10.61 7.66 13.65
N ASP A 353 -9.55 8.01 14.35
CA ASP A 353 -9.57 8.30 15.78
C ASP A 353 -8.71 9.54 16.05
N SER A 354 -9.31 10.60 16.61
CA SER A 354 -8.61 11.85 16.92
C SER A 354 -7.44 11.68 17.90
N LYS A 355 -7.40 10.57 18.65
CA LYS A 355 -6.40 10.31 19.70
C LYS A 355 -5.41 9.21 19.33
N ASP A 356 -5.75 8.34 18.40
CA ASP A 356 -4.92 7.22 17.97
C ASP A 356 -4.72 7.26 16.45
N ILE A 357 -3.45 7.34 16.03
CA ILE A 357 -3.05 7.28 14.63
C ILE A 357 -3.38 5.93 13.95
N HIS A 358 -3.72 4.92 14.75
CA HIS A 358 -4.05 3.57 14.31
C HIS A 358 -5.53 3.25 14.57
N PRO A 359 -6.47 3.73 13.74
CA PRO A 359 -7.89 3.41 13.90
C PRO A 359 -8.12 1.90 13.91
N LYS A 360 -8.91 1.42 14.87
CA LYS A 360 -9.14 -0.02 15.06
C LYS A 360 -10.11 -0.63 14.05
N ASN A 361 -10.94 0.19 13.39
CA ASN A 361 -11.88 -0.27 12.36
C ASN A 361 -11.14 -0.61 11.05
N LYS A 362 -10.47 -1.76 11.02
CA LYS A 362 -9.83 -2.29 9.81
C LYS A 362 -10.79 -3.06 8.91
N GLN A 363 -11.95 -3.43 9.44
CA GLN A 363 -13.04 -4.11 8.74
C GLN A 363 -13.54 -3.27 7.56
N ASP A 364 -13.91 -2.02 7.81
CA ASP A 364 -14.40 -1.14 6.74
C ASP A 364 -13.29 -0.77 5.75
N VAL A 365 -12.04 -0.62 6.20
CA VAL A 365 -10.90 -0.37 5.30
C VAL A 365 -10.75 -1.51 4.30
N GLY A 366 -10.68 -2.76 4.79
CA GLY A 366 -10.55 -3.94 3.92
C GLY A 366 -11.74 -4.10 2.97
N LYS A 367 -12.97 -3.88 3.47
CA LYS A 367 -14.18 -3.92 2.66
C LYS A 367 -14.18 -2.86 1.54
N ARG A 368 -13.82 -1.60 1.85
CA ARG A 368 -13.77 -0.51 0.88
C ARG A 368 -12.72 -0.76 -0.22
N LEU A 369 -11.56 -1.31 0.14
CA LEU A 369 -10.57 -1.77 -0.84
C LEU A 369 -11.12 -2.90 -1.73
N ALA A 370 -11.85 -3.85 -1.15
CA ALA A 370 -12.43 -4.98 -1.89
C ALA A 370 -13.48 -4.53 -2.91
N LEU A 371 -14.23 -3.45 -2.65
CA LEU A 371 -15.18 -2.90 -3.63
C LEU A 371 -14.47 -2.46 -4.92
N TRP A 372 -13.32 -1.83 -4.84
CA TRP A 372 -12.52 -1.47 -6.01
C TRP A 372 -12.03 -2.70 -6.78
N ALA A 373 -11.59 -3.73 -6.05
CA ALA A 373 -11.20 -4.99 -6.69
C ALA A 373 -12.39 -5.67 -7.38
N LEU A 374 -13.55 -5.72 -6.71
CA LEU A 374 -14.76 -6.34 -7.27
C LEU A 374 -15.25 -5.60 -8.52
N ALA A 375 -15.27 -4.27 -8.49
CA ALA A 375 -15.69 -3.46 -9.66
C ALA A 375 -14.67 -3.50 -10.81
N GLY A 376 -13.37 -3.45 -10.49
CA GLY A 376 -12.27 -3.42 -11.48
C GLY A 376 -12.00 -4.81 -12.09
N PRO A 377 -10.95 -5.52 -11.64
CA PRO A 377 -10.51 -6.77 -12.27
C PRO A 377 -11.54 -7.90 -12.24
N TYR A 378 -12.54 -7.85 -11.36
CA TYR A 378 -13.57 -8.88 -11.28
C TYR A 378 -14.89 -8.48 -11.94
N GLY A 379 -15.01 -7.27 -12.49
CA GLY A 379 -16.11 -6.83 -13.36
C GLY A 379 -17.50 -6.86 -12.72
N LYS A 380 -17.59 -6.74 -11.38
CA LYS A 380 -18.89 -6.67 -10.71
C LYS A 380 -19.52 -5.29 -10.91
N ASP A 381 -20.81 -5.27 -11.24
CA ASP A 381 -21.58 -4.01 -11.38
C ASP A 381 -21.94 -3.44 -10.02
N ILE A 382 -20.96 -2.81 -9.37
CA ILE A 382 -21.09 -2.17 -8.06
C ILE A 382 -20.39 -0.81 -8.07
N ASN A 383 -20.86 0.11 -7.22
CA ASN A 383 -20.17 1.38 -6.99
C ASN A 383 -19.02 1.18 -5.99
N PRO A 384 -17.73 1.37 -6.39
CA PRO A 384 -16.59 1.08 -5.53
C PRO A 384 -16.25 2.19 -4.54
N SER A 385 -16.80 3.40 -4.70
CA SER A 385 -16.39 4.60 -3.95
C SER A 385 -17.56 5.36 -3.35
N GLY A 386 -17.26 6.15 -2.35
CA GLY A 386 -18.09 7.27 -1.92
C GLY A 386 -17.99 8.45 -2.89
N PRO A 387 -18.71 9.55 -2.63
CA PRO A 387 -18.70 10.75 -3.47
C PRO A 387 -17.28 11.33 -3.61
N LEU A 388 -16.83 11.54 -4.84
CA LEU A 388 -15.60 12.24 -5.20
C LEU A 388 -15.97 13.54 -5.88
N TYR A 389 -15.33 14.64 -5.46
CA TYR A 389 -15.56 15.95 -6.08
C TYR A 389 -15.32 15.89 -7.58
N LYS A 390 -16.33 16.35 -8.36
CA LYS A 390 -16.28 16.37 -9.82
C LYS A 390 -16.14 17.77 -10.38
N GLY A 391 -16.84 18.73 -9.76
CA GLY A 391 -16.86 20.11 -10.23
C GLY A 391 -17.87 20.93 -9.44
N HIS A 392 -17.81 22.25 -9.67
CA HIS A 392 -18.73 23.19 -9.04
C HIS A 392 -19.17 24.28 -10.00
N ARG A 393 -20.23 24.97 -9.63
CA ARG A 393 -20.67 26.21 -10.27
C ARG A 393 -21.24 27.19 -9.25
N VAL A 394 -21.04 28.45 -9.48
CA VAL A 394 -21.64 29.54 -8.69
C VAL A 394 -22.97 29.90 -9.30
N GLU A 395 -24.02 29.94 -8.51
CA GLU A 395 -25.40 30.24 -8.94
C GLU A 395 -26.17 30.95 -7.82
N ASP A 396 -26.71 32.13 -8.06
CA ASP A 396 -27.52 32.91 -7.12
C ASP A 396 -26.88 33.10 -5.72
N GLY A 397 -25.57 33.44 -5.68
CA GLY A 397 -24.84 33.65 -4.43
C GLY A 397 -24.58 32.37 -3.63
N LYS A 398 -24.67 31.20 -4.28
CA LYS A 398 -24.38 29.87 -3.71
C LYS A 398 -23.41 29.12 -4.59
N ILE A 399 -22.79 28.08 -4.06
CA ILE A 399 -21.95 27.15 -4.83
C ILE A 399 -22.60 25.77 -4.84
N ARG A 400 -22.86 25.26 -6.05
CA ARG A 400 -23.33 23.89 -6.25
C ARG A 400 -22.18 22.97 -6.57
N ILE A 401 -22.07 21.87 -5.84
CA ILE A 401 -20.99 20.88 -5.97
C ILE A 401 -21.57 19.58 -6.50
N SER A 402 -21.01 19.09 -7.59
CA SER A 402 -21.33 17.78 -8.18
C SER A 402 -20.25 16.75 -7.85
N PHE A 403 -20.65 15.47 -7.85
CA PHE A 403 -19.79 14.36 -7.46
C PHE A 403 -19.85 13.21 -8.47
N ASP A 404 -18.72 12.54 -8.67
CA ASP A 404 -18.69 11.18 -9.19
C ASP A 404 -19.01 10.18 -8.06
N HIS A 405 -19.40 8.96 -8.39
CA HIS A 405 -19.82 7.92 -7.45
C HIS A 405 -21.03 8.26 -6.55
N ALA A 406 -21.88 9.19 -7.00
CA ALA A 406 -23.08 9.63 -6.30
C ALA A 406 -24.39 9.34 -7.06
N LYS A 407 -24.39 8.42 -8.02
CA LYS A 407 -25.58 8.11 -8.86
C LYS A 407 -26.77 7.60 -8.04
N SER A 408 -26.53 6.88 -6.96
CA SER A 408 -27.56 6.41 -6.03
C SER A 408 -28.21 7.54 -5.22
N GLY A 409 -27.58 8.72 -5.20
CA GLY A 409 -27.90 9.89 -4.41
C GLY A 409 -26.96 10.08 -3.22
N LEU A 410 -27.01 11.28 -2.65
CA LEU A 410 -26.28 11.67 -1.45
C LEU A 410 -27.15 11.53 -0.20
N LEU A 411 -26.50 11.41 0.95
CA LEU A 411 -27.16 11.49 2.26
C LEU A 411 -26.23 12.11 3.32
N ILE A 412 -26.80 12.79 4.27
CA ILE A 412 -26.16 13.10 5.55
C ILE A 412 -26.38 11.89 6.44
N GLY A 413 -25.30 11.25 6.86
CA GLY A 413 -25.34 9.97 7.56
C GLY A 413 -24.62 9.99 8.91
N LYS A 414 -24.88 8.94 9.69
CA LYS A 414 -24.21 8.67 10.94
C LYS A 414 -23.48 7.33 10.86
N LYS A 415 -22.18 7.34 11.15
CA LYS A 415 -21.35 6.15 11.28
C LYS A 415 -21.05 5.86 12.75
N GLU A 416 -21.41 4.68 13.23
CA GLU A 416 -21.14 4.23 14.59
C GLU A 416 -20.32 2.93 14.57
N ASN A 417 -19.09 3.00 15.01
CA ASN A 417 -18.18 1.84 15.08
C ASN A 417 -18.18 1.01 13.78
N LEU A 418 -18.53 -0.28 13.86
CA LEU A 418 -18.61 -1.21 12.72
C LEU A 418 -20.00 -1.27 12.07
N ALA A 419 -21.00 -0.55 12.60
CA ALA A 419 -22.34 -0.55 12.04
C ALA A 419 -22.37 0.08 10.63
N ALA A 420 -23.31 -0.31 9.82
CA ALA A 420 -23.58 0.37 8.56
C ALA A 420 -23.94 1.86 8.80
N VAL A 421 -23.65 2.70 7.83
CA VAL A 421 -24.08 4.11 7.87
C VAL A 421 -25.59 4.18 7.84
N THR A 422 -26.16 4.97 8.75
CA THR A 422 -27.61 5.22 8.80
C THR A 422 -27.89 6.67 8.42
N PRO A 423 -28.99 6.97 7.69
CA PRO A 423 -29.41 8.35 7.42
C PRO A 423 -29.61 9.13 8.71
N ASP A 424 -29.18 10.40 8.72
CA ASP A 424 -29.42 11.36 9.81
C ASP A 424 -30.04 12.66 9.22
N PRO A 425 -31.32 12.62 8.84
CA PRO A 425 -31.96 13.69 8.08
C PRO A 425 -32.12 15.00 8.88
N GLY A 426 -31.97 14.93 10.20
CA GLY A 426 -31.99 16.12 11.08
C GLY A 426 -30.66 16.78 11.29
N ALA A 427 -29.57 16.13 10.86
CA ALA A 427 -28.23 16.67 11.04
C ALA A 427 -27.86 17.67 9.94
N LYS A 428 -27.06 18.69 10.30
CA LYS A 428 -26.40 19.55 9.32
C LYS A 428 -25.17 18.85 8.74
N LEU A 429 -24.81 19.19 7.50
CA LEU A 429 -23.52 18.80 6.93
C LEU A 429 -22.41 19.47 7.74
N ARG A 430 -21.44 18.67 8.21
CA ARG A 430 -20.31 19.13 9.01
C ARG A 430 -19.09 19.39 8.13
N TRP A 431 -18.18 20.20 8.66
CA TRP A 431 -16.88 20.47 8.04
C TRP A 431 -16.98 21.05 6.63
N ILE A 432 -18.02 21.86 6.37
CA ILE A 432 -18.19 22.61 5.12
C ILE A 432 -17.85 24.08 5.39
N GLU A 433 -17.01 24.65 4.55
CA GLU A 433 -16.54 26.02 4.64
C GLU A 433 -16.64 26.68 3.26
N ILE A 434 -16.89 27.99 3.25
CA ILE A 434 -17.05 28.80 2.04
C ILE A 434 -16.23 30.08 2.16
N ALA A 435 -15.67 30.57 1.05
CA ALA A 435 -14.93 31.83 0.98
C ALA A 435 -15.38 32.67 -0.22
N GLY A 436 -15.25 33.98 -0.11
CA GLY A 436 -15.35 34.95 -1.18
C GLY A 436 -13.97 35.30 -1.77
N ASP A 437 -13.90 36.44 -2.47
CA ASP A 437 -12.68 36.97 -3.09
C ASP A 437 -11.57 37.35 -2.07
N ASP A 438 -11.96 37.56 -0.81
CA ASP A 438 -11.04 37.81 0.31
C ASP A 438 -10.24 36.55 0.71
N ARG A 439 -10.63 35.35 0.20
CA ARG A 439 -10.03 34.04 0.49
C ARG A 439 -10.10 33.62 1.96
N VAL A 440 -10.97 34.23 2.74
CA VAL A 440 -11.18 33.89 4.14
C VAL A 440 -12.29 32.85 4.24
N PHE A 441 -11.93 31.61 4.63
CA PHE A 441 -12.91 30.55 4.80
C PHE A 441 -13.68 30.70 6.10
N GLN A 442 -15.01 30.57 5.98
CA GLN A 442 -15.94 30.62 7.10
C GLN A 442 -16.86 29.40 7.07
N PRO A 443 -17.39 28.97 8.22
CA PRO A 443 -18.39 27.91 8.28
C PRO A 443 -19.57 28.21 7.35
N ALA A 444 -20.03 27.20 6.64
CA ALA A 444 -21.13 27.31 5.70
C ALA A 444 -22.27 26.35 6.04
N GLU A 445 -23.45 26.65 5.49
CA GLU A 445 -24.56 25.72 5.44
C GLU A 445 -24.58 25.00 4.09
N ALA A 446 -25.05 23.77 4.08
CA ALA A 446 -25.25 23.02 2.87
C ALA A 446 -26.51 22.18 2.92
N VAL A 447 -27.18 22.05 1.78
CA VAL A 447 -28.35 21.20 1.58
C VAL A 447 -28.12 20.27 0.39
N ILE A 448 -28.70 19.08 0.43
CA ILE A 448 -28.66 18.14 -0.70
C ILE A 448 -29.84 18.43 -1.62
N GLU A 449 -29.56 18.76 -2.87
CA GLU A 449 -30.57 19.01 -3.91
C GLU A 449 -30.19 18.32 -5.21
N GLY A 450 -31.04 17.44 -5.73
CA GLY A 450 -30.86 16.83 -7.06
C GLY A 450 -29.55 16.00 -7.22
N GLY A 451 -29.02 15.47 -6.14
CA GLY A 451 -27.74 14.70 -6.17
C GLY A 451 -26.48 15.56 -6.06
N GLU A 452 -26.62 16.86 -5.83
CA GLU A 452 -25.56 17.83 -5.55
C GLU A 452 -25.66 18.33 -4.10
N ILE A 453 -24.62 18.96 -3.58
CA ILE A 453 -24.73 19.81 -2.40
C ILE A 453 -24.76 21.28 -2.84
N VAL A 454 -25.63 22.07 -2.21
CA VAL A 454 -25.75 23.52 -2.40
C VAL A 454 -25.22 24.19 -1.15
N VAL A 455 -24.11 24.90 -1.28
CA VAL A 455 -23.35 25.51 -0.17
C VAL A 455 -23.56 27.01 -0.18
N PHE A 456 -23.85 27.60 0.98
CA PHE A 456 -24.10 29.04 1.14
C PHE A 456 -23.76 29.49 2.57
N SER A 457 -23.52 30.80 2.72
CA SER A 457 -23.39 31.46 4.01
C SER A 457 -23.93 32.87 3.92
N PRO A 458 -24.67 33.36 4.92
CA PRO A 458 -25.09 34.76 4.95
C PRO A 458 -23.89 35.74 5.08
N GLU A 459 -22.78 35.29 5.60
CA GLU A 459 -21.56 36.06 5.76
C GLU A 459 -20.76 36.22 4.45
N VAL A 460 -21.04 35.42 3.41
CA VAL A 460 -20.32 35.41 2.13
C VAL A 460 -21.35 35.57 0.98
N ALA A 461 -21.66 36.81 0.64
CA ALA A 461 -22.64 37.13 -0.37
C ALA A 461 -22.23 36.75 -1.80
N VAL A 462 -20.91 36.77 -2.08
CA VAL A 462 -20.33 36.42 -3.39
C VAL A 462 -19.29 35.32 -3.17
N PRO A 463 -19.71 34.06 -3.10
CA PRO A 463 -18.80 32.97 -2.83
C PRO A 463 -17.99 32.59 -4.08
N THR A 464 -16.71 32.21 -3.87
CA THR A 464 -15.79 31.79 -4.92
C THR A 464 -15.21 30.41 -4.67
N ALA A 465 -15.16 29.94 -3.41
CA ALA A 465 -14.57 28.66 -3.07
C ALA A 465 -15.29 27.95 -1.91
N VAL A 466 -15.21 26.62 -1.93
CA VAL A 466 -15.73 25.72 -0.89
C VAL A 466 -14.67 24.70 -0.51
N ARG A 467 -14.62 24.35 0.78
CA ARG A 467 -13.85 23.20 1.31
C ARG A 467 -14.78 22.28 2.10
N TYR A 468 -14.58 20.98 1.96
CA TYR A 468 -15.25 19.96 2.77
C TYR A 468 -14.22 19.07 3.46
N ALA A 469 -14.30 18.94 4.78
CA ALA A 469 -13.44 18.10 5.59
C ALA A 469 -11.92 18.35 5.33
N PHE A 470 -11.56 19.54 4.83
CA PHE A 470 -10.21 19.90 4.41
C PHE A 470 -9.40 20.43 5.58
N CYS A 471 -9.25 19.61 6.62
CA CYS A 471 -8.47 19.89 7.81
C CYS A 471 -7.84 18.60 8.35
N GLN A 472 -6.99 18.71 9.39
CA GLN A 472 -6.28 17.57 9.96
C GLN A 472 -7.24 16.53 10.58
N ASP A 473 -8.22 16.97 11.35
CA ASP A 473 -9.14 16.09 12.09
C ASP A 473 -10.60 16.47 11.86
N PRO A 474 -11.19 16.19 10.70
CA PRO A 474 -12.62 16.39 10.45
C PRO A 474 -13.45 15.28 11.09
N ALA A 475 -13.29 15.10 12.41
CA ALA A 475 -14.00 14.06 13.16
C ALA A 475 -15.52 14.21 13.02
N GLY A 476 -16.18 13.11 12.64
CA GLY A 476 -17.62 13.09 12.37
C GLY A 476 -18.03 13.73 11.05
N ALA A 477 -17.13 13.80 10.06
CA ALA A 477 -17.50 14.08 8.65
C ALA A 477 -18.63 13.14 8.22
N ASN A 478 -19.70 13.69 7.61
CA ASN A 478 -20.99 12.99 7.53
C ASN A 478 -21.68 13.04 6.16
N LEU A 479 -20.95 13.36 5.09
CA LEU A 479 -21.44 13.24 3.73
C LEU A 479 -21.16 11.83 3.17
N TYR A 480 -22.18 11.16 2.65
CA TYR A 480 -22.12 9.82 2.08
C TYR A 480 -22.92 9.71 0.79
N ASN A 481 -22.67 8.67 0.00
CA ASN A 481 -23.65 8.19 -0.96
C ASN A 481 -24.63 7.19 -0.28
N LYS A 482 -25.66 6.79 -1.01
CA LYS A 482 -26.67 5.87 -0.46
C LYS A 482 -26.16 4.44 -0.26
N GLU A 483 -25.02 4.08 -0.83
CA GLU A 483 -24.30 2.86 -0.50
C GLU A 483 -23.62 2.90 0.89
N GLY A 484 -23.62 4.06 1.54
CA GLY A 484 -23.00 4.26 2.86
C GLY A 484 -21.48 4.45 2.79
N LEU A 485 -20.95 4.86 1.64
CA LEU A 485 -19.54 5.16 1.46
C LEU A 485 -19.30 6.67 1.64
N PRO A 486 -18.27 7.08 2.42
CA PRO A 486 -18.04 8.49 2.76
C PRO A 486 -17.47 9.27 1.58
N ALA A 487 -17.86 10.57 1.50
CA ALA A 487 -17.23 11.50 0.60
C ALA A 487 -15.76 11.75 1.00
N SER A 488 -14.89 11.83 0.00
CA SER A 488 -13.51 12.27 0.22
C SER A 488 -13.48 13.76 0.58
N PRO A 489 -12.55 14.20 1.46
CA PRO A 489 -12.25 15.62 1.60
C PRO A 489 -11.90 16.26 0.25
N PHE A 490 -12.32 17.50 0.06
CA PHE A 490 -12.01 18.25 -1.16
C PHE A 490 -11.91 19.74 -0.92
N ARG A 491 -11.31 20.44 -1.86
CA ARG A 491 -11.37 21.90 -2.01
C ARG A 491 -11.65 22.27 -3.46
N THR A 492 -12.21 23.45 -3.68
CA THR A 492 -12.46 23.99 -5.02
C THR A 492 -11.48 25.09 -5.41
N ASP A 493 -10.68 25.54 -4.43
CA ASP A 493 -9.64 26.56 -4.57
C ASP A 493 -8.27 25.96 -4.93
N SER A 494 -7.33 26.84 -5.27
CA SER A 494 -5.94 26.49 -5.55
C SER A 494 -4.91 27.30 -4.72
N TRP A 495 -5.36 28.05 -3.71
CA TRP A 495 -4.51 28.89 -2.85
C TRP A 495 -4.33 28.35 -1.45
#